data_27fe858e93f4c7c9b08cd4a075ca071e
#
_entry.id   27fe858e93f4c7c9b08cd4a075ca071e
#
_cell.length_a   1.000
_cell.length_b   1.000
_cell.length_c   1.000
_cell.angle_alpha   90.00
_cell.angle_beta   90.00
_cell.angle_gamma   90.00
#
_symmetry.space_group_name_H-M   'P 1'
#
loop_
_entity.id
_entity.type
_entity.pdbx_description
1 polymer ?
#
loop_
_entity_poly.entity_id
_entity_poly.type
_entity_poly.pdbx_seq_one_letter_code
_entity_poly.pdbx_strand_id
1 'polypeptide(L)'
;MVKTLYLMRHGQTVFNLKGKIQGASDSPLTALGVQQANAAQQYFKTKNIHFDYLYSSPQQRARDTLENTVPNQQYWCVKDLKEWGFGLFEGESIELLRAIKQPKYLYGDAVVPFEGESRSEVEQRVNRALYEMMDTTDGETILAVSHGSTIGLFVRNILGYDRGSKFEIGNCNIVKFEYDGEEF
;
A
#
# COMPACT_ATOMS: atom_id res chain seq x y z
N MET A 1 12.08 12.78 -18.06
CA MET A 1 11.64 13.71 -16.99
C MET A 1 11.43 12.87 -15.74
N VAL A 2 11.95 13.30 -14.60
CA VAL A 2 11.80 12.52 -13.36
C VAL A 2 10.40 12.74 -12.78
N LYS A 3 9.68 11.66 -12.54
CA LYS A 3 8.36 11.67 -11.88
C LYS A 3 8.50 11.28 -10.41
N THR A 4 7.58 11.76 -9.58
CA THR A 4 7.55 11.44 -8.15
C THR A 4 6.29 10.62 -7.82
N LEU A 5 6.48 9.44 -7.21
CA LEU A 5 5.41 8.64 -6.64
C LEU A 5 5.43 8.76 -5.11
N TYR A 6 4.32 9.20 -4.53
CA TYR A 6 4.02 9.07 -3.11
C TYR A 6 3.15 7.82 -2.93
N LEU A 7 3.72 6.76 -2.35
CA LEU A 7 3.01 5.52 -2.09
C LEU A 7 2.66 5.45 -0.61
N MET A 8 1.37 5.50 -0.27
CA MET A 8 0.86 5.63 1.08
C MET A 8 0.07 4.40 1.51
N ARG A 9 0.29 3.91 2.72
CA ARG A 9 -0.54 2.89 3.34
C ARG A 9 -1.85 3.50 3.84
N HIS A 10 -2.95 2.76 3.76
CA HIS A 10 -4.24 3.15 4.35
C HIS A 10 -4.14 3.44 5.86
N GLY A 11 -5.07 4.26 6.38
CA GLY A 11 -5.22 4.56 7.80
C GLY A 11 -5.61 3.35 8.65
N GLN A 12 -5.51 3.46 9.97
CA GLN A 12 -5.88 2.38 10.89
C GLN A 12 -7.34 1.97 10.69
N THR A 13 -7.56 0.65 10.58
CA THR A 13 -8.89 0.04 10.47
C THR A 13 -9.30 -0.66 11.76
N VAL A 14 -10.58 -1.02 11.85
CA VAL A 14 -11.10 -1.84 12.97
C VAL A 14 -10.37 -3.18 13.07
N PHE A 15 -9.99 -3.81 11.92
CA PHE A 15 -9.22 -5.05 11.95
C PHE A 15 -7.79 -4.82 12.44
N ASN A 16 -7.14 -3.71 12.06
CA ASN A 16 -5.84 -3.37 12.64
C ASN A 16 -5.92 -3.20 14.16
N LEU A 17 -6.93 -2.48 14.67
CA LEU A 17 -7.15 -2.27 16.09
C LEU A 17 -7.40 -3.58 16.84
N LYS A 18 -8.11 -4.54 16.22
CA LYS A 18 -8.44 -5.85 16.80
C LYS A 18 -7.36 -6.91 16.55
N GLY A 19 -6.25 -6.57 15.93
CA GLY A 19 -5.18 -7.51 15.59
C GLY A 19 -5.65 -8.64 14.67
N LYS A 20 -6.52 -8.33 13.69
CA LYS A 20 -7.03 -9.28 12.71
C LYS A 20 -6.32 -9.14 11.36
N ILE A 21 -6.17 -10.27 10.67
CA ILE A 21 -5.63 -10.35 9.32
C ILE A 21 -6.61 -9.70 8.34
N GLN A 22 -6.10 -8.81 7.51
CA GLN A 22 -6.88 -8.05 6.56
C GLN A 22 -6.13 -7.97 5.22
N GLY A 23 -6.39 -8.91 4.35
CA GLY A 23 -5.94 -8.92 2.97
C GLY A 23 -7.09 -8.56 2.04
N ALA A 24 -7.77 -9.57 1.47
CA ALA A 24 -8.96 -9.38 0.62
C ALA A 24 -10.18 -8.86 1.41
N SER A 25 -10.33 -9.27 2.68
CA SER A 25 -11.37 -8.76 3.56
C SER A 25 -11.20 -7.27 3.85
N ASP A 26 -12.28 -6.59 4.21
CA ASP A 26 -12.25 -5.15 4.50
C ASP A 26 -12.91 -4.83 5.84
N SER A 27 -12.49 -3.71 6.45
CA SER A 27 -13.13 -3.14 7.62
C SER A 27 -12.95 -1.62 7.62
N PRO A 28 -13.88 -0.85 8.20
CA PRO A 28 -13.84 0.60 8.15
C PRO A 28 -12.63 1.18 8.87
N LEU A 29 -12.25 2.39 8.51
CA LEU A 29 -11.28 3.19 9.25
C LEU A 29 -11.79 3.43 10.68
N THR A 30 -10.87 3.43 11.64
CA THR A 30 -11.16 3.94 13.00
C THR A 30 -11.12 5.47 13.01
N ALA A 31 -11.59 6.08 14.10
CA ALA A 31 -11.42 7.53 14.29
C ALA A 31 -9.93 7.95 14.20
N LEU A 32 -9.01 7.10 14.72
CA LEU A 32 -7.58 7.33 14.57
C LEU A 32 -7.14 7.20 13.11
N GLY A 33 -7.67 6.25 12.35
CA GLY A 33 -7.38 6.09 10.92
C GLY A 33 -7.75 7.33 10.10
N VAL A 34 -8.91 7.92 10.39
CA VAL A 34 -9.34 9.21 9.78
C VAL A 34 -8.41 10.35 10.19
N GLN A 35 -8.02 10.43 11.46
CA GLN A 35 -7.05 11.43 11.93
C GLN A 35 -5.69 11.29 11.25
N GLN A 36 -5.22 10.06 11.03
CA GLN A 36 -3.97 9.80 10.30
C GLN A 36 -4.05 10.27 8.84
N ALA A 37 -5.16 10.02 8.16
CA ALA A 37 -5.37 10.50 6.79
C ALA A 37 -5.42 12.04 6.73
N ASN A 38 -6.09 12.68 7.69
CA ASN A 38 -6.11 14.14 7.82
C ASN A 38 -4.72 14.72 8.13
N ALA A 39 -3.90 14.02 8.90
CA ALA A 39 -2.51 14.43 9.15
C ALA A 39 -1.67 14.37 7.87
N ALA A 40 -1.86 13.32 7.04
CA ALA A 40 -1.24 13.25 5.71
C ALA A 40 -1.70 14.41 4.80
N GLN A 41 -2.98 14.78 4.83
CA GLN A 41 -3.48 15.97 4.12
C GLN A 41 -2.73 17.23 4.55
N GLN A 42 -2.59 17.46 5.87
CA GLN A 42 -1.89 18.63 6.38
C GLN A 42 -0.40 18.63 5.98
N TYR A 43 0.25 17.46 5.99
CA TYR A 43 1.63 17.33 5.52
C TYR A 43 1.77 17.79 4.06
N PHE A 44 0.94 17.28 3.16
CA PHE A 44 0.99 17.65 1.74
C PHE A 44 0.70 19.14 1.53
N LYS A 45 -0.29 19.70 2.23
CA LYS A 45 -0.58 21.14 2.20
C LYS A 45 0.60 21.98 2.68
N THR A 46 1.19 21.64 3.82
CA THR A 46 2.32 22.38 4.41
C THR A 46 3.56 22.34 3.52
N LYS A 47 3.76 21.23 2.81
CA LYS A 47 4.87 21.06 1.85
C LYS A 47 4.54 21.61 0.47
N ASN A 48 3.34 22.17 0.26
CA ASN A 48 2.86 22.65 -1.04
C ASN A 48 2.97 21.58 -2.14
N ILE A 49 2.65 20.32 -1.79
CA ILE A 49 2.67 19.18 -2.72
C ILE A 49 1.27 19.08 -3.35
N HIS A 50 1.21 19.16 -4.66
CA HIS A 50 0.02 18.98 -5.47
C HIS A 50 0.19 17.73 -6.32
N PHE A 51 -0.89 16.98 -6.51
CA PHE A 51 -0.88 15.75 -7.29
C PHE A 51 -1.55 15.96 -8.63
N ASP A 52 -0.89 15.53 -9.68
CA ASP A 52 -1.46 15.49 -11.03
C ASP A 52 -2.40 14.30 -11.17
N TYR A 53 -2.05 13.18 -10.52
CA TYR A 53 -2.83 11.94 -10.55
C TYR A 53 -2.95 11.30 -9.17
N LEU A 54 -4.13 10.74 -8.94
CA LEU A 54 -4.48 10.04 -7.71
C LEU A 54 -4.93 8.62 -8.03
N TYR A 55 -4.35 7.65 -7.35
CA TYR A 55 -4.69 6.25 -7.47
C TYR A 55 -4.98 5.62 -6.11
N SER A 56 -5.86 4.62 -6.09
CA SER A 56 -6.14 3.83 -4.90
C SER A 56 -6.27 2.35 -5.22
N SER A 57 -5.90 1.52 -4.27
CA SER A 57 -6.44 0.16 -4.20
C SER A 57 -7.98 0.22 -4.20
N PRO A 58 -8.68 -0.75 -4.82
CA PRO A 58 -10.14 -0.78 -4.83
C PRO A 58 -10.76 -1.06 -3.45
N GLN A 59 -9.95 -1.48 -2.46
CA GLN A 59 -10.42 -1.81 -1.12
C GLN A 59 -10.85 -0.55 -0.36
N GLN A 60 -12.00 -0.63 0.34
CA GLN A 60 -12.68 0.53 0.91
C GLN A 60 -11.76 1.34 1.84
N ARG A 61 -10.99 0.68 2.71
CA ARG A 61 -10.04 1.35 3.61
C ARG A 61 -9.00 2.24 2.91
N ALA A 62 -8.56 1.84 1.71
CA ALA A 62 -7.61 2.63 0.92
C ALA A 62 -8.30 3.83 0.27
N ARG A 63 -9.49 3.64 -0.27
CA ARG A 63 -10.32 4.70 -0.85
C ARG A 63 -10.69 5.74 0.20
N ASP A 64 -11.23 5.31 1.34
CA ASP A 64 -11.58 6.20 2.45
C ASP A 64 -10.36 7.00 2.93
N THR A 65 -9.17 6.37 2.96
CA THR A 65 -7.93 7.07 3.31
C THR A 65 -7.59 8.13 2.28
N LEU A 66 -7.65 7.80 0.99
CA LEU A 66 -7.36 8.77 -0.08
C LEU A 66 -8.33 9.95 -0.05
N GLU A 67 -9.64 9.67 0.08
CA GLU A 67 -10.69 10.69 0.12
C GLU A 67 -10.56 11.65 1.31
N ASN A 68 -10.06 11.18 2.47
CA ASN A 68 -9.73 12.04 3.60
C ASN A 68 -8.40 12.80 3.41
N THR A 69 -7.45 12.23 2.67
CA THR A 69 -6.15 12.87 2.40
C THR A 69 -6.25 13.94 1.32
N VAL A 70 -6.97 13.66 0.24
CA VAL A 70 -7.15 14.58 -0.90
C VAL A 70 -8.65 14.65 -1.26
N PRO A 71 -9.45 15.41 -0.51
CA PRO A 71 -10.89 15.45 -0.71
C PRO A 71 -11.28 16.13 -2.03
N ASN A 72 -12.42 15.71 -2.57
CA ASN A 72 -13.07 16.29 -3.75
C ASN A 72 -12.24 16.25 -5.05
N GLN A 73 -11.34 15.31 -5.17
CA GLN A 73 -10.60 15.06 -6.41
C GLN A 73 -10.95 13.69 -6.99
N GLN A 74 -10.90 13.58 -8.32
CA GLN A 74 -11.07 12.31 -9.01
C GLN A 74 -9.83 11.44 -8.82
N TYR A 75 -10.03 10.14 -8.71
CA TYR A 75 -8.97 9.16 -8.62
C TYR A 75 -9.35 7.86 -9.36
N TRP A 76 -8.35 7.06 -9.67
CA TRP A 76 -8.53 5.78 -10.33
C TRP A 76 -8.27 4.62 -9.37
N CYS A 77 -9.15 3.61 -9.39
CA CYS A 77 -8.94 2.36 -8.66
C CYS A 77 -8.11 1.40 -9.50
N VAL A 78 -6.98 0.98 -8.95
CA VAL A 78 -6.07 0.02 -9.58
C VAL A 78 -6.12 -1.30 -8.82
N LYS A 79 -6.67 -2.36 -9.47
CA LYS A 79 -6.89 -3.66 -8.85
C LYS A 79 -5.62 -4.28 -8.28
N ASP A 80 -4.51 -4.09 -8.96
CA ASP A 80 -3.23 -4.70 -8.61
C ASP A 80 -2.52 -4.02 -7.42
N LEU A 81 -3.08 -2.88 -6.92
CA LEU A 81 -2.68 -2.26 -5.65
C LEU A 81 -3.36 -2.86 -4.41
N LYS A 82 -4.23 -3.86 -4.55
CA LYS A 82 -4.86 -4.56 -3.41
C LYS A 82 -3.82 -5.15 -2.46
N GLU A 83 -4.22 -5.40 -1.20
CA GLU A 83 -3.36 -6.08 -0.22
C GLU A 83 -3.10 -7.54 -0.65
N TRP A 84 -2.08 -8.14 -0.08
CA TRP A 84 -1.79 -9.56 -0.18
C TRP A 84 -3.02 -10.37 0.23
N GLY A 85 -3.46 -11.30 -0.60
CA GLY A 85 -4.55 -12.21 -0.29
C GLY A 85 -4.07 -13.31 0.66
N PHE A 86 -4.69 -13.40 1.83
CA PHE A 86 -4.29 -14.36 2.85
C PHE A 86 -5.17 -15.62 2.88
N GLY A 87 -6.11 -15.76 1.93
CA GLY A 87 -6.96 -16.93 1.80
C GLY A 87 -7.73 -17.24 3.08
N LEU A 88 -7.64 -18.47 3.57
CA LEU A 88 -8.36 -18.92 4.77
C LEU A 88 -7.93 -18.24 6.09
N PHE A 89 -6.84 -17.47 6.08
CA PHE A 89 -6.43 -16.69 7.25
C PHE A 89 -7.17 -15.34 7.38
N GLU A 90 -7.96 -14.94 6.39
CA GLU A 90 -8.69 -13.67 6.41
C GLU A 90 -9.61 -13.55 7.64
N GLY A 91 -9.47 -12.45 8.40
CA GLY A 91 -10.25 -12.18 9.61
C GLY A 91 -9.79 -12.92 10.88
N GLU A 92 -8.82 -13.83 10.76
CA GLU A 92 -8.19 -14.53 11.88
C GLU A 92 -7.19 -13.62 12.63
N SER A 93 -6.61 -14.13 13.71
CA SER A 93 -5.61 -13.39 14.49
C SER A 93 -4.33 -13.13 13.68
N ILE A 94 -3.81 -11.93 13.74
CA ILE A 94 -2.52 -11.53 13.11
C ILE A 94 -1.34 -12.37 13.62
N GLU A 95 -1.45 -12.98 14.81
CA GLU A 95 -0.40 -13.83 15.37
C GLU A 95 -0.11 -15.04 14.48
N LEU A 96 -1.11 -15.53 13.74
CA LEU A 96 -0.91 -16.62 12.77
C LEU A 96 0.07 -16.19 11.66
N LEU A 97 -0.08 -14.98 11.12
CA LEU A 97 0.85 -14.46 10.12
C LEU A 97 2.23 -14.13 10.72
N ARG A 98 2.26 -13.66 11.97
CA ARG A 98 3.54 -13.39 12.67
C ARG A 98 4.36 -14.65 12.84
N ALA A 99 3.71 -15.78 13.11
CA ALA A 99 4.37 -17.06 13.29
C ALA A 99 5.05 -17.57 12.01
N ILE A 100 4.53 -17.22 10.82
CA ILE A 100 5.07 -17.66 9.52
C ILE A 100 5.85 -16.55 8.78
N LYS A 101 5.81 -15.32 9.27
CA LYS A 101 6.47 -14.17 8.64
C LYS A 101 7.99 -14.29 8.70
N GLN A 102 8.63 -14.17 7.55
CA GLN A 102 10.08 -14.11 7.42
C GLN A 102 10.53 -12.66 7.19
N PRO A 103 11.52 -12.13 7.93
CA PRO A 103 11.95 -10.73 7.79
C PRO A 103 12.30 -10.35 6.35
N LYS A 104 12.97 -11.25 5.63
CA LYS A 104 13.43 -11.03 4.26
C LYS A 104 12.31 -11.17 3.23
N TYR A 105 11.48 -12.20 3.34
CA TYR A 105 10.53 -12.60 2.28
C TYR A 105 9.06 -12.36 2.63
N LEU A 106 8.77 -11.68 3.74
CA LEU A 106 7.42 -11.55 4.30
C LEU A 106 6.82 -12.95 4.55
N TYR A 107 5.74 -13.28 3.87
CA TYR A 107 5.04 -14.56 4.04
C TYR A 107 5.52 -15.63 3.05
N GLY A 108 6.31 -15.25 2.03
CA GLY A 108 6.74 -16.17 0.97
C GLY A 108 5.55 -16.84 0.30
N ASP A 109 5.57 -18.15 0.29
CA ASP A 109 4.48 -18.98 -0.23
C ASP A 109 3.71 -19.73 0.88
N ALA A 110 3.94 -19.33 2.16
CA ALA A 110 3.36 -20.02 3.30
C ALA A 110 1.82 -19.97 3.37
N VAL A 111 1.19 -18.99 2.71
CA VAL A 111 -0.27 -18.88 2.64
C VAL A 111 -0.89 -19.55 1.41
N VAL A 112 -0.09 -19.95 0.43
CA VAL A 112 -0.57 -20.60 -0.82
C VAL A 112 -1.38 -21.88 -0.55
N PRO A 113 -0.96 -22.81 0.33
CA PRO A 113 -1.76 -23.99 0.65
C PRO A 113 -3.13 -23.69 1.28
N PHE A 114 -3.35 -22.43 1.68
CA PHE A 114 -4.57 -21.92 2.32
C PHE A 114 -5.30 -20.92 1.42
N GLU A 115 -5.22 -21.05 0.12
CA GLU A 115 -5.87 -20.21 -0.88
C GLU A 115 -5.38 -18.73 -0.87
N GLY A 116 -4.21 -18.47 -0.30
CA GLY A 116 -3.57 -17.15 -0.33
C GLY A 116 -2.71 -16.95 -1.58
N GLU A 117 -2.34 -15.69 -1.84
CA GLU A 117 -1.42 -15.35 -2.93
C GLU A 117 0.02 -15.74 -2.58
N SER A 118 0.77 -16.23 -3.54
CA SER A 118 2.22 -16.38 -3.43
C SER A 118 2.92 -15.01 -3.44
N ARG A 119 4.15 -14.99 -2.93
CA ARG A 119 4.99 -13.79 -3.01
C ARG A 119 5.15 -13.30 -4.45
N SER A 120 5.41 -14.24 -5.36
CA SER A 120 5.64 -13.91 -6.78
C SER A 120 4.42 -13.27 -7.44
N GLU A 121 3.21 -13.75 -7.15
CA GLU A 121 1.98 -13.16 -7.68
C GLU A 121 1.80 -11.72 -7.21
N VAL A 122 1.99 -11.46 -5.92
CA VAL A 122 1.88 -10.09 -5.36
C VAL A 122 2.96 -9.18 -5.95
N GLU A 123 4.21 -9.66 -6.02
CA GLU A 123 5.35 -8.93 -6.55
C GLU A 123 5.14 -8.52 -8.01
N GLN A 124 4.71 -9.47 -8.85
CA GLN A 124 4.48 -9.23 -10.28
C GLN A 124 3.35 -8.23 -10.52
N ARG A 125 2.18 -8.38 -9.82
CA ARG A 125 1.06 -7.48 -10.03
C ARG A 125 1.35 -6.06 -9.54
N VAL A 126 2.04 -5.92 -8.41
CA VAL A 126 2.37 -4.61 -7.83
C VAL A 126 3.40 -3.89 -8.69
N ASN A 127 4.47 -4.58 -9.09
CA ASN A 127 5.48 -3.99 -9.99
C ASN A 127 4.83 -3.54 -11.29
N ARG A 128 4.08 -4.43 -11.96
CA ARG A 128 3.37 -4.07 -13.18
C ARG A 128 2.52 -2.82 -13.00
N ALA A 129 1.68 -2.77 -11.94
CA ALA A 129 0.79 -1.65 -11.70
C ALA A 129 1.53 -0.33 -11.47
N LEU A 130 2.61 -0.34 -10.69
CA LEU A 130 3.33 0.89 -10.36
C LEU A 130 4.18 1.38 -11.54
N TYR A 131 4.86 0.50 -12.27
CA TYR A 131 5.58 0.87 -13.48
C TYR A 131 4.63 1.37 -14.58
N GLU A 132 3.55 0.63 -14.89
CA GLU A 132 2.54 1.05 -15.86
C GLU A 132 1.92 2.42 -15.51
N MET A 133 1.64 2.65 -14.24
CA MET A 133 1.14 3.93 -13.74
C MET A 133 2.14 5.07 -14.03
N MET A 134 3.42 4.85 -13.78
CA MET A 134 4.46 5.85 -14.03
C MET A 134 4.71 6.08 -15.51
N ASP A 135 4.63 5.02 -16.33
CA ASP A 135 4.88 5.10 -17.78
C ASP A 135 3.74 5.80 -18.53
N THR A 136 2.49 5.48 -18.16
CA THR A 136 1.31 5.94 -18.93
C THR A 136 0.78 7.32 -18.49
N THR A 137 1.16 7.78 -17.31
CA THR A 137 0.72 9.09 -16.78
C THR A 137 1.57 10.20 -17.37
N ASP A 138 0.96 11.28 -17.83
CA ASP A 138 1.64 12.48 -18.35
C ASP A 138 1.98 13.51 -17.24
N GLY A 139 1.52 13.30 -16.00
CA GLY A 139 1.86 14.10 -14.83
C GLY A 139 3.19 13.73 -14.18
N GLU A 140 3.70 14.62 -13.33
CA GLU A 140 4.99 14.47 -12.65
C GLU A 140 4.85 14.01 -11.19
N THR A 141 3.71 14.30 -10.55
CA THR A 141 3.49 14.03 -9.12
C THR A 141 2.26 13.16 -8.91
N ILE A 142 2.47 11.96 -8.42
CA ILE A 142 1.45 10.92 -8.29
C ILE A 142 1.31 10.52 -6.80
N LEU A 143 0.07 10.39 -6.32
CA LEU A 143 -0.23 9.72 -5.05
C LEU A 143 -0.97 8.41 -5.31
N ALA A 144 -0.49 7.33 -4.72
CA ALA A 144 -1.19 6.05 -4.71
C ALA A 144 -1.39 5.55 -3.27
N VAL A 145 -2.62 5.13 -2.93
CA VAL A 145 -2.92 4.54 -1.62
C VAL A 145 -3.08 3.04 -1.74
N SER A 146 -2.33 2.32 -0.95
CA SER A 146 -2.25 0.86 -0.95
C SER A 146 -2.11 0.32 0.48
N HIS A 147 -1.41 -0.79 0.69
CA HIS A 147 -1.42 -1.59 1.91
C HIS A 147 -0.03 -1.95 2.41
N GLY A 148 0.03 -2.44 3.64
CA GLY A 148 1.30 -2.66 4.34
C GLY A 148 2.20 -3.70 3.69
N SER A 149 1.67 -4.89 3.38
CA SER A 149 2.46 -5.97 2.80
C SER A 149 2.81 -5.69 1.33
N THR A 150 1.86 -5.14 0.58
CA THR A 150 2.02 -4.73 -0.82
C THR A 150 3.12 -3.68 -0.97
N ILE A 151 3.08 -2.59 -0.20
CA ILE A 151 4.11 -1.55 -0.21
C ILE A 151 5.44 -2.10 0.28
N GLY A 152 5.41 -2.87 1.38
CA GLY A 152 6.62 -3.46 1.96
C GLY A 152 7.34 -4.40 1.00
N LEU A 153 6.61 -5.12 0.13
CA LEU A 153 7.20 -5.96 -0.90
C LEU A 153 7.83 -5.12 -2.01
N PHE A 154 7.13 -4.08 -2.48
CA PHE A 154 7.67 -3.16 -3.48
C PHE A 154 8.95 -2.46 -3.00
N VAL A 155 8.96 -1.95 -1.76
CA VAL A 155 10.18 -1.37 -1.15
C VAL A 155 11.34 -2.36 -1.13
N ARG A 156 11.08 -3.66 -0.87
CA ARG A 156 12.11 -4.70 -0.89
C ARG A 156 12.65 -4.97 -2.29
N ASN A 157 11.79 -4.88 -3.30
CA ASN A 157 12.22 -5.03 -4.69
C ASN A 157 13.16 -3.90 -5.11
N ILE A 158 12.82 -2.66 -4.78
CA ILE A 158 13.63 -1.49 -5.18
C ILE A 158 14.95 -1.42 -4.39
N LEU A 159 14.91 -1.61 -3.07
CA LEU A 159 16.09 -1.46 -2.20
C LEU A 159 16.92 -2.74 -2.05
N GLY A 160 16.45 -3.87 -2.56
CA GLY A 160 16.91 -5.20 -2.23
C GLY A 160 16.37 -5.68 -0.88
N TYR A 161 16.15 -6.98 -0.77
CA TYR A 161 15.44 -7.58 0.37
C TYR A 161 16.09 -7.30 1.73
N ASP A 162 17.41 -7.28 1.82
CA ASP A 162 18.12 -7.06 3.08
C ASP A 162 17.96 -5.62 3.60
N ARG A 163 17.98 -4.64 2.71
CA ARG A 163 17.76 -3.22 3.07
C ARG A 163 16.28 -2.95 3.29
N GLY A 164 15.44 -3.37 2.35
CA GLY A 164 13.99 -3.14 2.39
C GLY A 164 13.30 -3.80 3.59
N SER A 165 13.85 -4.89 4.13
CA SER A 165 13.29 -5.56 5.33
C SER A 165 13.38 -4.71 6.60
N LYS A 166 14.21 -3.67 6.63
CA LYS A 166 14.35 -2.74 7.76
C LYS A 166 13.25 -1.69 7.80
N PHE A 167 12.47 -1.56 6.73
CA PHE A 167 11.37 -0.60 6.67
C PHE A 167 10.06 -1.23 7.16
N GLU A 168 9.46 -0.60 8.16
CA GLU A 168 8.11 -0.91 8.61
C GLU A 168 7.14 0.12 8.03
N ILE A 169 6.12 -0.37 7.34
CA ILE A 169 5.10 0.49 6.74
C ILE A 169 3.90 0.59 7.69
N GLY A 170 3.91 1.60 8.57
CA GLY A 170 2.79 1.92 9.47
C GLY A 170 1.58 2.53 8.74
N ASN A 171 0.43 2.63 9.42
CA ASN A 171 -0.76 3.26 8.84
C ASN A 171 -0.48 4.72 8.47
N CYS A 172 -0.92 5.14 7.29
CA CYS A 172 -0.64 6.43 6.65
C CYS A 172 0.85 6.78 6.52
N ASN A 173 1.78 5.82 6.68
CA ASN A 173 3.14 6.07 6.27
C ASN A 173 3.21 6.27 4.75
N ILE A 174 4.05 7.20 4.35
CA ILE A 174 4.27 7.60 2.96
C ILE A 174 5.71 7.26 2.60
N VAL A 175 5.90 6.55 1.50
CA VAL A 175 7.20 6.31 0.88
C VAL A 175 7.24 7.12 -0.41
N LYS A 176 8.24 7.99 -0.54
CA LYS A 176 8.48 8.76 -1.76
C LYS A 176 9.48 8.00 -2.63
N PHE A 177 9.12 7.81 -3.89
CA PHE A 177 9.99 7.29 -4.93
C PHE A 177 10.16 8.33 -6.03
N GLU A 178 11.31 8.30 -6.67
CA GLU A 178 11.60 9.03 -7.90
C GLU A 178 11.75 8.02 -9.02
N TYR A 179 11.12 8.29 -10.16
CA TYR A 179 11.12 7.43 -11.34
C TYR A 179 11.70 8.20 -12.52
N ASP A 180 12.75 7.70 -13.14
CA ASP A 180 13.48 8.41 -14.20
C ASP A 180 12.98 8.10 -15.62
N GLY A 181 12.04 7.17 -15.76
CA GLY A 181 11.48 6.67 -17.01
C GLY A 181 11.88 5.22 -17.31
N GLU A 182 12.73 4.63 -16.47
CA GLU A 182 13.16 3.23 -16.56
C GLU A 182 13.09 2.55 -15.18
N GLU A 183 13.57 3.21 -14.13
CA GLU A 183 13.67 2.64 -12.77
C GLU A 183 13.22 3.64 -11.69
N PHE A 184 12.82 3.06 -10.52
CA PHE A 184 12.53 3.78 -9.28
C PHE A 184 13.76 4.03 -8.42
#